data_7df2eaa6e324d042fc489462299f4974
#
_entry.id   7df2eaa6e324d042fc489462299f4974
#
_cell.length_a   1.000
_cell.length_b   1.000
_cell.length_c   1.000
_cell.angle_alpha   90.00
_cell.angle_beta   90.00
_cell.angle_gamma   90.00
#
_symmetry.space_group_name_H-M   'P 1'
#
loop_
_entity.id
_entity.type
_entity.pdbx_description
1 polymer ?
#
loop_
_entity_poly.entity_id
_entity_poly.type
_entity_poly.pdbx_seq_one_letter_code
_entity_poly.pdbx_strand_id
1 'polypeptide(L)'
;MKAMPTILEHLAALFDKDMRAVLNNPRAISMIANPSARVQMAAVRKDRSVICFIERPTEKVQLTAVRNAPHNIHFITSPSERVQLTVIGNRPSYIGFIPNPTEKVQLKAVEKRPECIFLLQKPAEKVQLTAVLKDPRYLSAIREPTEKVQLAAVQKNPECIRHIAEPTEKVQHMAVQRSPDIFRQIRQPEESVRLAAVQAKGENIRYVSAPSETVQLAAVRNDPMNIRYIENPTEKVQSVVLNADRDAAPFISSPTEEIKRLAMEMYGLRLENAAGKQTAAARTSETSGSSGKKAAEGVAKKPSAKQIREAVEKLDSEIREINREYFQATYEAQYSDNAAERE
;
A
#
# COMPACT_ATOMS: atom_id res chain seq x y z
N MET A 1 21.62 -1.62 -36.60
CA MET A 1 22.27 -0.62 -37.47
C MET A 1 23.36 0.06 -36.65
N LYS A 2 24.64 -0.18 -36.98
CA LYS A 2 25.79 0.52 -36.35
C LYS A 2 25.69 1.98 -36.77
N ALA A 3 25.61 2.89 -35.79
CA ALA A 3 25.63 4.33 -36.08
C ALA A 3 26.96 4.70 -36.73
N MET A 4 26.92 5.23 -37.95
CA MET A 4 28.12 5.73 -38.60
C MET A 4 28.61 6.99 -37.86
N PRO A 5 29.92 7.11 -37.58
CA PRO A 5 30.50 8.32 -36.98
C PRO A 5 30.28 9.54 -37.90
N THR A 6 30.03 10.69 -37.29
CA THR A 6 29.88 11.95 -38.04
C THR A 6 31.21 12.35 -38.69
N ILE A 7 31.16 13.13 -39.77
CA ILE A 7 32.38 13.64 -40.46
C ILE A 7 33.30 14.36 -39.47
N LEU A 8 32.76 15.09 -38.50
CA LEU A 8 33.51 15.78 -37.43
C LEU A 8 34.21 14.78 -36.48
N GLU A 9 33.62 13.65 -36.18
CA GLU A 9 34.23 12.59 -35.37
C GLU A 9 35.38 11.91 -36.10
N HIS A 10 35.23 11.71 -37.43
CA HIS A 10 36.33 11.21 -38.28
C HIS A 10 37.55 12.16 -38.35
N LEU A 11 37.29 13.46 -38.52
CA LEU A 11 38.34 14.47 -38.53
C LEU A 11 39.06 14.59 -37.17
N ALA A 12 38.28 14.52 -36.08
CA ALA A 12 38.84 14.53 -34.71
C ALA A 12 39.70 13.28 -34.44
N ALA A 13 39.33 12.11 -34.99
CA ALA A 13 40.07 10.87 -34.80
C ALA A 13 41.46 10.89 -35.49
N LEU A 14 41.70 11.79 -36.45
CA LEU A 14 43.03 11.97 -37.05
C LEU A 14 44.04 12.55 -36.09
N PHE A 15 43.61 13.34 -35.11
CA PHE A 15 44.49 14.09 -34.20
C PHE A 15 44.37 13.63 -32.73
N ASP A 16 43.33 12.90 -32.34
CA ASP A 16 43.08 12.48 -30.97
C ASP A 16 43.21 10.95 -30.84
N LYS A 17 44.24 10.48 -30.13
CA LYS A 17 44.54 9.06 -29.91
C LYS A 17 43.36 8.34 -29.23
N ASP A 18 42.75 9.00 -28.23
CA ASP A 18 41.64 8.42 -27.46
C ASP A 18 40.36 8.27 -28.30
N MET A 19 40.08 9.29 -29.14
CA MET A 19 38.98 9.25 -30.09
C MET A 19 39.15 8.10 -31.09
N ARG A 20 40.35 7.90 -31.62
CA ARG A 20 40.64 6.78 -32.53
C ARG A 20 40.44 5.43 -31.85
N ALA A 21 40.94 5.31 -30.59
CA ALA A 21 40.78 4.07 -29.82
C ALA A 21 39.30 3.69 -29.64
N VAL A 22 38.44 4.61 -29.21
CA VAL A 22 37.00 4.34 -28.97
C VAL A 22 36.20 4.19 -30.28
N LEU A 23 36.62 4.83 -31.36
CA LEU A 23 36.00 4.62 -32.67
C LEU A 23 36.33 3.24 -33.24
N ASN A 24 37.47 2.66 -32.94
CA ASN A 24 37.81 1.29 -33.30
C ASN A 24 37.11 0.29 -32.36
N ASN A 25 37.29 0.47 -31.06
CA ASN A 25 36.66 -0.38 -30.03
C ASN A 25 36.06 0.50 -28.92
N PRO A 26 34.72 0.61 -28.78
CA PRO A 26 34.08 1.42 -27.74
C PRO A 26 34.54 1.08 -26.32
N ARG A 27 34.88 -0.19 -26.06
CA ARG A 27 35.35 -0.63 -24.73
C ARG A 27 36.74 -0.12 -24.36
N ALA A 28 37.55 0.39 -25.34
CA ALA A 28 38.81 1.03 -25.05
C ALA A 28 38.68 2.22 -24.10
N ILE A 29 37.43 2.75 -23.89
CA ILE A 29 37.17 3.83 -22.94
C ILE A 29 37.54 3.44 -21.52
N SER A 30 37.47 2.16 -21.16
CA SER A 30 37.89 1.67 -19.84
C SER A 30 39.36 1.85 -19.52
N MET A 31 40.18 2.05 -20.54
CA MET A 31 41.63 2.26 -20.40
C MET A 31 42.04 3.74 -20.48
N ILE A 32 41.09 4.64 -20.71
CA ILE A 32 41.34 6.08 -20.85
C ILE A 32 41.08 6.77 -19.52
N ALA A 33 42.12 7.31 -18.91
CA ALA A 33 41.96 8.11 -17.71
C ALA A 33 41.28 9.46 -18.05
N ASN A 34 40.19 9.77 -17.39
CA ASN A 34 39.41 11.02 -17.57
C ASN A 34 39.01 11.32 -19.04
N PRO A 35 38.29 10.43 -19.73
CA PRO A 35 37.93 10.63 -21.14
C PRO A 35 37.12 11.92 -21.31
N SER A 36 37.46 12.71 -22.35
CA SER A 36 36.72 13.93 -22.66
C SER A 36 35.24 13.64 -23.00
N ALA A 37 34.36 14.62 -22.82
CA ALA A 37 32.91 14.47 -23.13
C ALA A 37 32.70 14.04 -24.61
N ARG A 38 33.56 14.40 -25.52
CA ARG A 38 33.49 14.00 -26.94
C ARG A 38 33.84 12.52 -27.11
N VAL A 39 34.88 12.04 -26.44
CA VAL A 39 35.29 10.63 -26.43
C VAL A 39 34.25 9.76 -25.78
N GLN A 40 33.72 10.17 -24.59
CA GLN A 40 32.59 9.50 -23.92
C GLN A 40 31.38 9.35 -24.87
N MET A 41 30.99 10.44 -25.54
CA MET A 41 29.84 10.45 -26.47
C MET A 41 30.07 9.53 -27.67
N ALA A 42 31.26 9.52 -28.25
CA ALA A 42 31.60 8.64 -29.36
C ALA A 42 31.52 7.18 -28.97
N ALA A 43 32.07 6.80 -27.82
CA ALA A 43 31.99 5.44 -27.28
C ALA A 43 30.54 4.99 -27.04
N VAL A 44 29.75 5.80 -26.31
CA VAL A 44 28.36 5.46 -25.97
C VAL A 44 27.42 5.46 -27.17
N ARG A 45 27.67 6.21 -28.22
CA ARG A 45 26.93 6.14 -29.48
C ARG A 45 27.13 4.81 -30.20
N LYS A 46 28.33 4.27 -30.17
CA LYS A 46 28.67 2.98 -30.76
C LYS A 46 28.10 1.82 -29.92
N ASP A 47 28.36 1.85 -28.62
CA ASP A 47 27.91 0.86 -27.66
C ASP A 47 27.44 1.55 -26.38
N ARG A 48 26.11 1.50 -26.09
CA ARG A 48 25.54 2.14 -24.91
C ARG A 48 25.95 1.47 -23.61
N SER A 49 26.34 0.19 -23.66
CA SER A 49 26.72 -0.57 -22.46
C SER A 49 28.03 -0.06 -21.85
N VAL A 50 28.88 0.57 -22.62
CA VAL A 50 30.19 1.10 -22.13
C VAL A 50 30.05 2.25 -21.12
N ILE A 51 28.82 2.72 -20.86
CA ILE A 51 28.53 3.69 -19.79
C ILE A 51 29.00 3.17 -18.43
N CYS A 52 29.02 1.84 -18.22
CA CYS A 52 29.52 1.22 -16.99
C CYS A 52 31.00 1.48 -16.72
N PHE A 53 31.77 1.84 -17.72
CA PHE A 53 33.22 2.17 -17.61
C PHE A 53 33.47 3.66 -17.44
N ILE A 54 32.42 4.50 -17.41
CA ILE A 54 32.56 5.96 -17.32
C ILE A 54 32.18 6.43 -15.93
N GLU A 55 33.13 6.79 -15.09
CA GLU A 55 32.86 7.21 -13.70
C GLU A 55 31.99 8.46 -13.60
N ARG A 56 32.25 9.45 -14.46
CA ARG A 56 31.54 10.75 -14.45
C ARG A 56 31.02 11.11 -15.83
N PRO A 57 29.96 10.40 -16.28
CA PRO A 57 29.38 10.69 -17.58
C PRO A 57 28.60 12.02 -17.55
N THR A 58 28.80 12.85 -18.58
CA THR A 58 28.01 14.07 -18.73
C THR A 58 26.51 13.74 -18.95
N GLU A 59 25.61 14.66 -18.60
CA GLU A 59 24.14 14.44 -18.78
C GLU A 59 23.80 14.01 -20.20
N LYS A 60 24.42 14.61 -21.20
CA LYS A 60 24.21 14.27 -22.62
C LYS A 60 24.63 12.82 -22.94
N VAL A 61 25.69 12.35 -22.33
CA VAL A 61 26.17 10.96 -22.44
C VAL A 61 25.21 10.02 -21.72
N GLN A 62 24.80 10.36 -20.49
CA GLN A 62 23.79 9.60 -19.74
C GLN A 62 22.50 9.43 -20.53
N LEU A 63 21.94 10.53 -21.07
CA LEU A 63 20.73 10.51 -21.89
C LEU A 63 20.88 9.61 -23.12
N THR A 64 22.05 9.65 -23.78
CA THR A 64 22.33 8.80 -24.95
C THR A 64 22.37 7.33 -24.56
N ALA A 65 22.96 7.01 -23.40
CA ALA A 65 23.05 5.64 -22.90
C ALA A 65 21.69 5.06 -22.56
N VAL A 66 20.78 5.83 -21.90
CA VAL A 66 19.50 5.31 -21.39
C VAL A 66 18.36 5.35 -22.41
N ARG A 67 18.43 6.15 -23.48
CA ARG A 67 17.30 6.43 -24.39
C ARG A 67 16.66 5.18 -24.97
N ASN A 68 17.44 4.18 -25.40
CA ASN A 68 16.94 2.91 -25.93
C ASN A 68 17.39 1.69 -25.12
N ALA A 69 18.11 1.94 -24.01
CA ALA A 69 18.61 0.92 -23.09
C ALA A 69 18.42 1.41 -21.65
N PRO A 70 17.16 1.49 -21.14
CA PRO A 70 16.86 2.06 -19.83
C PRO A 70 17.54 1.32 -18.67
N HIS A 71 17.93 0.06 -18.84
CA HIS A 71 18.72 -0.71 -17.88
C HIS A 71 20.08 -0.08 -17.57
N ASN A 72 20.63 0.73 -18.46
CA ASN A 72 21.90 1.43 -18.22
C ASN A 72 21.83 2.42 -17.05
N ILE A 73 20.62 2.72 -16.51
CA ILE A 73 20.46 3.55 -15.31
C ILE A 73 21.20 2.95 -14.10
N HIS A 74 21.36 1.65 -14.04
CA HIS A 74 22.08 0.96 -12.96
C HIS A 74 23.56 1.35 -12.86
N PHE A 75 24.15 1.78 -13.97
CA PHE A 75 25.54 2.15 -14.05
C PHE A 75 25.79 3.64 -13.83
N ILE A 76 24.71 4.42 -13.62
CA ILE A 76 24.81 5.87 -13.43
C ILE A 76 24.60 6.19 -11.96
N THR A 77 25.68 6.54 -11.26
CA THR A 77 25.66 6.80 -9.81
C THR A 77 24.76 8.00 -9.45
N SER A 78 24.78 9.06 -10.26
CA SER A 78 24.02 10.29 -10.02
C SER A 78 23.31 10.74 -11.29
N PRO A 79 22.20 10.08 -11.66
CA PRO A 79 21.46 10.45 -12.85
C PRO A 79 20.70 11.77 -12.63
N SER A 80 20.82 12.72 -13.60
CA SER A 80 20.03 13.95 -13.54
C SER A 80 18.53 13.65 -13.61
N GLU A 81 17.67 14.56 -13.11
CA GLU A 81 16.21 14.40 -13.19
C GLU A 81 15.74 14.12 -14.61
N ARG A 82 16.35 14.76 -15.60
CA ARG A 82 16.04 14.55 -17.02
C ARG A 82 16.34 13.12 -17.48
N VAL A 83 17.45 12.55 -17.02
CA VAL A 83 17.82 11.15 -17.29
C VAL A 83 16.83 10.21 -16.62
N GLN A 84 16.52 10.44 -15.34
CA GLN A 84 15.54 9.68 -14.59
C GLN A 84 14.17 9.69 -15.29
N LEU A 85 13.67 10.87 -15.67
CA LEU A 85 12.39 11.02 -16.40
C LEU A 85 12.38 10.31 -17.75
N THR A 86 13.52 10.28 -18.45
CA THR A 86 13.66 9.55 -19.72
C THR A 86 13.51 8.05 -19.51
N VAL A 87 14.15 7.50 -18.48
CA VAL A 87 14.04 6.08 -18.11
C VAL A 87 12.62 5.72 -17.72
N ILE A 88 12.00 6.50 -16.80
CA ILE A 88 10.63 6.27 -16.33
C ILE A 88 9.60 6.47 -17.45
N GLY A 89 9.89 7.36 -18.39
CA GLY A 89 9.07 7.54 -19.60
C GLY A 89 8.93 6.25 -20.40
N ASN A 90 9.97 5.46 -20.49
CA ASN A 90 10.03 4.20 -21.22
C ASN A 90 9.64 2.99 -20.36
N ARG A 91 10.13 2.93 -19.13
CA ARG A 91 9.95 1.80 -18.20
C ARG A 91 9.70 2.31 -16.76
N PRO A 92 8.46 2.56 -16.35
CA PRO A 92 8.14 3.09 -15.02
C PRO A 92 8.67 2.24 -13.85
N SER A 93 8.71 0.92 -14.00
CA SER A 93 9.21 -0.01 -12.98
C SER A 93 10.71 0.18 -12.63
N TYR A 94 11.46 0.85 -13.49
CA TYR A 94 12.87 1.18 -13.18
C TYR A 94 13.02 2.23 -12.06
N ILE A 95 11.91 2.76 -11.54
CA ILE A 95 11.92 3.67 -10.37
C ILE A 95 12.60 3.02 -9.16
N GLY A 96 12.46 1.72 -8.97
CA GLY A 96 13.10 0.98 -7.89
C GLY A 96 14.63 0.95 -7.94
N PHE A 97 15.20 1.25 -9.10
CA PHE A 97 16.64 1.27 -9.32
C PHE A 97 17.25 2.69 -9.30
N ILE A 98 16.40 3.70 -9.14
CA ILE A 98 16.86 5.10 -9.09
C ILE A 98 17.07 5.49 -7.62
N PRO A 99 18.29 5.78 -7.19
CA PRO A 99 18.53 6.25 -5.84
C PRO A 99 17.93 7.66 -5.67
N ASN A 100 17.12 7.85 -4.61
CA ASN A 100 16.50 9.13 -4.25
C ASN A 100 15.80 9.85 -5.43
N PRO A 101 14.76 9.21 -6.04
CA PRO A 101 14.05 9.83 -7.15
C PRO A 101 13.31 11.09 -6.68
N THR A 102 13.37 12.17 -7.47
CA THR A 102 12.63 13.41 -7.17
C THR A 102 11.12 13.14 -7.17
N GLU A 103 10.35 13.98 -6.47
CA GLU A 103 8.88 13.88 -6.44
C GLU A 103 8.29 13.80 -7.86
N LYS A 104 8.81 14.62 -8.79
CA LYS A 104 8.37 14.64 -10.19
C LYS A 104 8.61 13.30 -10.89
N VAL A 105 9.74 12.64 -10.61
CA VAL A 105 10.07 11.31 -11.15
C VAL A 105 9.15 10.25 -10.54
N GLN A 106 8.94 10.30 -9.21
CA GLN A 106 8.00 9.42 -8.51
C GLN A 106 6.58 9.55 -9.06
N LEU A 107 6.07 10.79 -9.21
CA LEU A 107 4.76 11.08 -9.80
C LEU A 107 4.63 10.47 -11.19
N LYS A 108 5.61 10.72 -12.05
CA LYS A 108 5.59 10.19 -13.41
C LYS A 108 5.53 8.67 -13.46
N ALA A 109 6.23 7.99 -12.55
CA ALA A 109 6.20 6.53 -12.45
C ALA A 109 4.81 6.04 -12.03
N VAL A 110 4.25 6.60 -10.93
CA VAL A 110 2.95 6.22 -10.36
C VAL A 110 1.78 6.63 -11.26
N GLU A 111 1.86 7.74 -11.97
CA GLU A 111 0.86 8.13 -12.97
C GLU A 111 0.75 7.10 -14.09
N LYS A 112 1.90 6.59 -14.57
CA LYS A 112 1.96 5.59 -15.64
C LYS A 112 1.61 4.19 -15.15
N ARG A 113 2.14 3.82 -13.99
CA ARG A 113 1.93 2.52 -13.35
C ARG A 113 1.82 2.69 -11.84
N PRO A 114 0.59 2.70 -11.31
CA PRO A 114 0.34 2.90 -9.87
C PRO A 114 1.08 1.90 -8.98
N GLU A 115 1.31 0.69 -9.46
CA GLU A 115 2.07 -0.36 -8.77
C GLU A 115 3.50 0.07 -8.43
N CYS A 116 4.03 1.09 -9.11
CA CYS A 116 5.35 1.64 -8.78
C CYS A 116 5.44 2.19 -7.36
N ILE A 117 4.29 2.44 -6.68
CA ILE A 117 4.27 2.85 -5.28
C ILE A 117 4.94 1.82 -4.35
N PHE A 118 4.86 0.53 -4.67
CA PHE A 118 5.53 -0.55 -3.91
C PHE A 118 7.06 -0.48 -3.97
N LEU A 119 7.60 0.18 -5.00
CA LEU A 119 9.05 0.30 -5.21
C LEU A 119 9.63 1.54 -4.54
N LEU A 120 8.80 2.40 -3.94
CA LEU A 120 9.20 3.64 -3.29
C LEU A 120 9.29 3.45 -1.77
N GLN A 121 10.46 3.78 -1.19
CA GLN A 121 10.65 3.67 0.27
C GLN A 121 9.94 4.80 1.02
N LYS A 122 10.02 6.02 0.53
CA LYS A 122 9.44 7.23 1.11
C LYS A 122 8.76 8.07 0.02
N PRO A 123 7.58 7.66 -0.45
CA PRO A 123 6.88 8.43 -1.46
C PRO A 123 6.37 9.76 -0.89
N ALA A 124 6.52 10.86 -1.64
CA ALA A 124 5.96 12.15 -1.28
C ALA A 124 4.42 12.08 -1.17
N GLU A 125 3.78 12.91 -0.34
CA GLU A 125 2.33 12.90 -0.12
C GLU A 125 1.52 12.93 -1.43
N LYS A 126 1.94 13.79 -2.37
CA LYS A 126 1.27 13.89 -3.67
C LYS A 126 1.34 12.59 -4.48
N VAL A 127 2.45 11.85 -4.36
CA VAL A 127 2.63 10.52 -4.98
C VAL A 127 1.73 9.48 -4.32
N GLN A 128 1.67 9.49 -2.98
CA GLN A 128 0.78 8.64 -2.20
C GLN A 128 -0.68 8.86 -2.61
N LEU A 129 -1.12 10.13 -2.64
CA LEU A 129 -2.47 10.51 -3.07
C LEU A 129 -2.77 10.04 -4.50
N THR A 130 -1.83 10.22 -5.42
CA THR A 130 -2.00 9.79 -6.81
C THR A 130 -2.23 8.29 -6.91
N ALA A 131 -1.47 7.49 -6.15
CA ALA A 131 -1.65 6.03 -6.11
C ALA A 131 -3.01 5.64 -5.52
N VAL A 132 -3.33 6.16 -4.33
CA VAL A 132 -4.55 5.84 -3.57
C VAL A 132 -5.82 6.30 -4.31
N LEU A 133 -5.78 7.43 -5.00
CA LEU A 133 -6.89 7.89 -5.83
C LEU A 133 -7.12 7.01 -7.05
N LYS A 134 -6.12 6.29 -7.55
CA LYS A 134 -6.32 5.28 -8.60
C LYS A 134 -6.91 3.99 -8.02
N ASP A 135 -6.30 3.46 -6.99
CA ASP A 135 -6.81 2.30 -6.26
C ASP A 135 -6.50 2.43 -4.75
N PRO A 136 -7.55 2.50 -3.89
CA PRO A 136 -7.37 2.63 -2.44
C PRO A 136 -6.54 1.50 -1.81
N ARG A 137 -6.47 0.33 -2.45
CA ARG A 137 -5.68 -0.81 -1.97
C ARG A 137 -4.18 -0.52 -1.90
N TYR A 138 -3.70 0.46 -2.67
CA TYR A 138 -2.29 0.90 -2.58
C TYR A 138 -1.93 1.56 -1.26
N LEU A 139 -2.91 1.88 -0.39
CA LEU A 139 -2.65 2.32 0.97
C LEU A 139 -1.79 1.32 1.75
N SER A 140 -1.99 0.02 1.52
CA SER A 140 -1.22 -1.05 2.16
C SER A 140 0.28 -1.04 1.84
N ALA A 141 0.67 -0.38 0.75
CA ALA A 141 2.06 -0.21 0.33
C ALA A 141 2.76 0.99 1.01
N ILE A 142 1.99 1.85 1.67
CA ILE A 142 2.48 3.09 2.25
C ILE A 142 2.67 2.90 3.75
N ARG A 143 3.93 3.01 4.23
CA ARG A 143 4.26 2.79 5.65
C ARG A 143 3.62 3.82 6.57
N GLU A 144 3.71 5.08 6.20
CA GLU A 144 3.28 6.23 7.00
C GLU A 144 2.41 7.14 6.13
N PRO A 145 1.14 6.74 5.88
CA PRO A 145 0.24 7.58 5.11
C PRO A 145 -0.18 8.80 5.92
N THR A 146 -0.11 10.00 5.32
CA THR A 146 -0.63 11.21 5.96
C THR A 146 -2.14 11.10 6.17
N GLU A 147 -2.72 11.86 7.12
CA GLU A 147 -4.18 11.88 7.35
C GLU A 147 -4.96 12.12 6.07
N LYS A 148 -4.47 13.00 5.21
CA LYS A 148 -5.09 13.31 3.92
C LYS A 148 -5.13 12.09 2.98
N VAL A 149 -4.07 11.29 2.96
CA VAL A 149 -3.99 10.04 2.19
C VAL A 149 -4.93 8.99 2.77
N GLN A 150 -4.95 8.87 4.11
CA GLN A 150 -5.86 7.96 4.81
C GLN A 150 -7.32 8.30 4.51
N LEU A 151 -7.70 9.58 4.62
CA LEU A 151 -9.05 10.05 4.31
C LEU A 151 -9.43 9.75 2.85
N ALA A 152 -8.54 10.02 1.90
CA ALA A 152 -8.79 9.74 0.49
C ALA A 152 -9.00 8.24 0.21
N ALA A 153 -8.25 7.37 0.88
CA ALA A 153 -8.40 5.92 0.77
C ALA A 153 -9.74 5.44 1.36
N VAL A 154 -10.03 5.85 2.60
CA VAL A 154 -11.23 5.44 3.35
C VAL A 154 -12.49 6.00 2.71
N GLN A 155 -12.47 7.21 2.18
CA GLN A 155 -13.59 7.78 1.44
C GLN A 155 -13.96 6.96 0.21
N LYS A 156 -12.98 6.38 -0.49
CA LYS A 156 -13.21 5.50 -1.64
C LYS A 156 -13.59 4.08 -1.23
N ASN A 157 -12.91 3.55 -0.23
CA ASN A 157 -13.16 2.21 0.28
C ASN A 157 -12.95 2.19 1.81
N PRO A 158 -14.03 2.15 2.61
CA PRO A 158 -13.95 2.11 4.08
C PRO A 158 -13.12 0.94 4.63
N GLU A 159 -13.08 -0.19 3.93
CA GLU A 159 -12.29 -1.37 4.31
C GLU A 159 -10.77 -1.09 4.40
N CYS A 160 -10.30 0.02 3.81
CA CYS A 160 -8.90 0.42 3.91
C CYS A 160 -8.48 0.79 5.34
N ILE A 161 -9.42 1.10 6.24
CA ILE A 161 -9.11 1.45 7.63
C ILE A 161 -8.32 0.34 8.35
N ARG A 162 -8.54 -0.91 8.00
CA ARG A 162 -7.80 -2.07 8.57
C ARG A 162 -6.30 -2.06 8.26
N HIS A 163 -5.87 -1.28 7.26
CA HIS A 163 -4.47 -1.14 6.87
C HIS A 163 -3.80 0.07 7.53
N ILE A 164 -4.53 0.83 8.34
CA ILE A 164 -4.03 1.98 9.07
C ILE A 164 -3.81 1.55 10.51
N ALA A 165 -2.56 1.69 10.99
CA ALA A 165 -2.21 1.25 12.35
C ALA A 165 -2.92 2.10 13.41
N GLU A 166 -2.89 3.42 13.23
CA GLU A 166 -3.48 4.42 14.14
C GLU A 166 -4.28 5.44 13.32
N PRO A 167 -5.55 5.11 12.98
CA PRO A 167 -6.39 6.05 12.26
C PRO A 167 -6.82 7.20 13.17
N THR A 168 -6.70 8.44 12.68
CA THR A 168 -7.20 9.60 13.42
C THR A 168 -8.71 9.54 13.59
N GLU A 169 -9.26 10.27 14.56
CA GLU A 169 -10.70 10.36 14.80
C GLU A 169 -11.48 10.71 13.52
N LYS A 170 -10.97 11.65 12.71
CA LYS A 170 -11.59 12.02 11.43
C LYS A 170 -11.65 10.86 10.44
N VAL A 171 -10.58 10.06 10.38
CA VAL A 171 -10.52 8.87 9.50
C VAL A 171 -11.50 7.80 9.98
N GLN A 172 -11.59 7.59 11.30
CA GLN A 172 -12.56 6.68 11.90
C GLN A 172 -14.01 7.13 11.60
N HIS A 173 -14.31 8.42 11.79
CA HIS A 173 -15.62 8.99 11.45
C HIS A 173 -15.96 8.81 9.98
N MET A 174 -15.04 9.12 9.09
CA MET A 174 -15.24 8.93 7.64
C MET A 174 -15.55 7.46 7.31
N ALA A 175 -14.84 6.51 7.93
CA ALA A 175 -15.06 5.09 7.71
C ALA A 175 -16.49 4.68 8.13
N VAL A 176 -16.89 5.05 9.34
CA VAL A 176 -18.22 4.75 9.90
C VAL A 176 -19.34 5.43 9.10
N GLN A 177 -19.14 6.67 8.68
CA GLN A 177 -20.10 7.40 7.86
C GLN A 177 -20.31 6.75 6.49
N ARG A 178 -19.25 6.20 5.90
CA ARG A 178 -19.31 5.50 4.61
C ARG A 178 -19.88 4.09 4.72
N SER A 179 -19.59 3.41 5.81
CA SER A 179 -20.09 2.06 6.10
C SER A 179 -20.15 1.83 7.62
N PRO A 180 -21.33 1.88 8.24
CA PRO A 180 -21.49 1.63 9.68
C PRO A 180 -20.97 0.25 10.13
N ASP A 181 -21.01 -0.75 9.27
CA ASP A 181 -20.55 -2.11 9.57
C ASP A 181 -19.01 -2.22 9.73
N ILE A 182 -18.27 -1.21 9.26
CA ILE A 182 -16.83 -1.16 9.43
C ILE A 182 -16.40 -0.95 10.87
N PHE A 183 -17.30 -0.46 11.73
CA PHE A 183 -17.04 -0.14 13.13
C PHE A 183 -16.39 -1.31 13.88
N ARG A 184 -16.83 -2.54 13.63
CA ARG A 184 -16.27 -3.77 14.22
C ARG A 184 -14.77 -3.99 13.93
N GLN A 185 -14.21 -3.29 12.93
CA GLN A 185 -12.81 -3.41 12.52
C GLN A 185 -11.93 -2.30 13.14
N ILE A 186 -12.53 -1.29 13.77
CA ILE A 186 -11.82 -0.20 14.44
C ILE A 186 -11.39 -0.68 15.82
N ARG A 187 -10.08 -0.75 16.06
CA ARG A 187 -9.55 -1.36 17.30
C ARG A 187 -9.78 -0.54 18.56
N GLN A 188 -9.62 0.76 18.46
CA GLN A 188 -9.76 1.70 19.59
C GLN A 188 -10.55 2.92 19.10
N PRO A 189 -11.89 2.79 18.96
CA PRO A 189 -12.71 3.90 18.50
C PRO A 189 -12.81 4.97 19.59
N GLU A 190 -12.69 6.24 19.20
CA GLU A 190 -12.99 7.38 20.03
C GLU A 190 -14.49 7.40 20.42
N GLU A 191 -14.82 8.06 21.52
CA GLU A 191 -16.21 8.08 22.04
C GLU A 191 -17.18 8.68 21.01
N SER A 192 -16.78 9.75 20.32
CA SER A 192 -17.57 10.36 19.24
C SER A 192 -17.83 9.41 18.08
N VAL A 193 -16.84 8.56 17.77
CA VAL A 193 -16.94 7.52 16.71
C VAL A 193 -17.88 6.39 17.15
N ARG A 194 -17.81 5.96 18.43
CA ARG A 194 -18.74 4.98 19.01
C ARG A 194 -20.18 5.48 18.91
N LEU A 195 -20.39 6.75 19.31
CA LEU A 195 -21.70 7.37 19.23
C LEU A 195 -22.21 7.43 17.78
N ALA A 196 -21.38 7.88 16.85
CA ALA A 196 -21.73 7.97 15.44
C ALA A 196 -22.06 6.58 14.83
N ALA A 197 -21.28 5.55 15.19
CA ALA A 197 -21.50 4.18 14.72
C ALA A 197 -22.83 3.60 15.21
N VAL A 198 -23.17 3.86 16.48
CA VAL A 198 -24.40 3.39 17.10
C VAL A 198 -25.62 4.19 16.61
N GLN A 199 -25.47 5.50 16.37
CA GLN A 199 -26.52 6.32 15.75
C GLN A 199 -26.82 5.86 14.33
N ALA A 200 -25.79 5.51 13.54
CA ALA A 200 -25.97 5.02 12.17
C ALA A 200 -26.56 3.60 12.12
N LYS A 201 -26.17 2.74 13.07
CA LYS A 201 -26.66 1.36 13.19
C LYS A 201 -26.62 0.95 14.66
N GLY A 202 -27.80 0.91 15.32
CA GLY A 202 -27.94 0.62 16.75
C GLY A 202 -27.26 -0.67 17.21
N GLU A 203 -27.30 -1.71 16.39
CA GLU A 203 -26.66 -3.00 16.66
C GLU A 203 -25.13 -2.91 16.86
N ASN A 204 -24.48 -1.83 16.42
CA ASN A 204 -23.03 -1.63 16.65
C ASN A 204 -22.68 -1.52 18.13
N ILE A 205 -23.67 -1.29 19.02
CA ILE A 205 -23.49 -1.29 20.47
C ILE A 205 -22.86 -2.60 20.96
N ARG A 206 -23.13 -3.72 20.31
CA ARG A 206 -22.56 -5.05 20.61
C ARG A 206 -21.02 -5.10 20.55
N TYR A 207 -20.41 -4.16 19.83
CA TYR A 207 -18.96 -4.04 19.66
C TYR A 207 -18.35 -2.96 20.56
N VAL A 208 -19.16 -2.27 21.36
CA VAL A 208 -18.69 -1.21 22.28
C VAL A 208 -18.48 -1.80 23.66
N SER A 209 -17.24 -1.81 24.13
CA SER A 209 -16.92 -2.19 25.50
C SER A 209 -17.23 -1.03 26.45
N ALA A 210 -17.99 -1.30 27.53
CA ALA A 210 -18.38 -0.31 28.53
C ALA A 210 -18.94 1.01 27.91
N PRO A 211 -20.09 0.94 27.21
CA PRO A 211 -20.66 2.10 26.55
C PRO A 211 -21.13 3.15 27.56
N SER A 212 -20.85 4.43 27.28
CA SER A 212 -21.41 5.54 28.04
C SER A 212 -22.93 5.58 27.96
N GLU A 213 -23.59 6.25 28.90
CA GLU A 213 -25.06 6.43 28.85
C GLU A 213 -25.52 7.04 27.53
N THR A 214 -24.77 7.98 27.00
CA THR A 214 -25.09 8.61 25.71
C THR A 214 -25.12 7.60 24.56
N VAL A 215 -24.14 6.69 24.49
CA VAL A 215 -24.06 5.64 23.49
C VAL A 215 -25.15 4.58 23.71
N GLN A 216 -25.42 4.22 24.99
CA GLN A 216 -26.51 3.31 25.35
C GLN A 216 -27.86 3.87 24.90
N LEU A 217 -28.15 5.16 25.21
CA LEU A 217 -29.39 5.82 24.80
C LEU A 217 -29.53 5.89 23.27
N ALA A 218 -28.44 6.15 22.55
CA ALA A 218 -28.45 6.16 21.08
C ALA A 218 -28.84 4.78 20.53
N ALA A 219 -28.33 3.69 21.11
CA ALA A 219 -28.62 2.33 20.70
C ALA A 219 -30.12 1.99 20.88
N VAL A 220 -30.65 2.24 22.08
CA VAL A 220 -32.06 1.86 22.42
C VAL A 220 -33.11 2.78 21.78
N ARG A 221 -32.74 4.01 21.43
CA ARG A 221 -33.58 4.90 20.63
C ARG A 221 -33.67 4.50 19.18
N ASN A 222 -32.59 3.90 18.65
CA ASN A 222 -32.58 3.36 17.31
C ASN A 222 -33.47 2.09 17.22
N ASP A 223 -33.29 1.17 18.17
CA ASP A 223 -34.11 -0.01 18.36
C ASP A 223 -34.05 -0.45 19.83
N PRO A 224 -35.19 -0.46 20.59
CA PRO A 224 -35.24 -0.91 21.97
C PRO A 224 -34.67 -2.30 22.20
N MET A 225 -34.77 -3.20 21.22
CA MET A 225 -34.19 -4.55 21.28
C MET A 225 -32.68 -4.60 21.39
N ASN A 226 -31.96 -3.47 21.11
CA ASN A 226 -30.53 -3.37 21.30
C ASN A 226 -30.11 -3.42 22.78
N ILE A 227 -31.07 -3.29 23.72
CA ILE A 227 -30.83 -3.43 25.17
C ILE A 227 -30.18 -4.79 25.51
N ARG A 228 -30.47 -5.83 24.76
CA ARG A 228 -29.90 -7.19 24.93
C ARG A 228 -28.35 -7.24 24.79
N TYR A 229 -27.74 -6.22 24.15
CA TYR A 229 -26.30 -6.11 24.00
C TYR A 229 -25.64 -5.25 25.07
N ILE A 230 -26.41 -4.65 25.99
CA ILE A 230 -25.93 -3.77 27.03
C ILE A 230 -25.90 -4.53 28.37
N GLU A 231 -24.68 -4.79 28.89
CA GLU A 231 -24.50 -5.56 30.13
C GLU A 231 -25.01 -4.81 31.36
N ASN A 232 -24.72 -3.51 31.46
CA ASN A 232 -25.06 -2.65 32.58
C ASN A 232 -25.78 -1.39 32.10
N PRO A 233 -27.08 -1.50 31.74
CA PRO A 233 -27.86 -0.35 31.31
C PRO A 233 -28.14 0.59 32.48
N THR A 234 -27.96 1.90 32.29
CA THR A 234 -28.36 2.88 33.29
C THR A 234 -29.89 2.89 33.48
N GLU A 235 -30.38 3.33 34.65
CA GLU A 235 -31.81 3.39 34.93
C GLU A 235 -32.61 4.19 33.89
N LYS A 236 -32.01 5.29 33.41
CA LYS A 236 -32.58 6.10 32.34
C LYS A 236 -32.70 5.33 31.01
N VAL A 237 -31.74 4.50 30.67
CA VAL A 237 -31.79 3.62 29.50
C VAL A 237 -32.88 2.56 29.66
N GLN A 238 -32.93 1.95 30.85
CA GLN A 238 -33.97 0.97 31.20
C GLN A 238 -35.38 1.56 31.08
N SER A 239 -35.56 2.78 31.61
CA SER A 239 -36.87 3.50 31.54
C SER A 239 -37.26 3.80 30.08
N VAL A 240 -36.29 4.20 29.22
CA VAL A 240 -36.53 4.45 27.79
C VAL A 240 -37.01 3.17 27.10
N VAL A 241 -36.35 2.04 27.36
CA VAL A 241 -36.72 0.74 26.77
C VAL A 241 -38.12 0.32 27.25
N LEU A 242 -38.40 0.38 28.56
CA LEU A 242 -39.68 -0.02 29.14
C LEU A 242 -40.84 0.78 28.53
N ASN A 243 -40.64 2.10 28.33
CA ASN A 243 -41.67 2.96 27.75
C ASN A 243 -41.84 2.78 26.23
N ALA A 244 -40.79 2.33 25.53
CA ALA A 244 -40.77 2.24 24.07
C ALA A 244 -41.31 0.88 23.56
N ASP A 245 -40.93 -0.20 24.21
CA ASP A 245 -41.26 -1.55 23.73
C ASP A 245 -41.41 -2.56 24.89
N ARG A 246 -42.61 -3.08 25.07
CA ARG A 246 -42.91 -4.14 26.04
C ARG A 246 -42.06 -5.40 25.82
N ASP A 247 -41.86 -5.78 24.58
CA ASP A 247 -41.20 -7.03 24.22
C ASP A 247 -39.66 -6.94 24.42
N ALA A 248 -39.12 -5.73 24.48
CA ALA A 248 -37.70 -5.47 24.79
C ALA A 248 -37.44 -5.51 26.32
N ALA A 249 -38.44 -5.24 27.16
CA ALA A 249 -38.28 -5.17 28.63
C ALA A 249 -37.68 -6.45 29.26
N PRO A 250 -38.03 -7.69 28.84
CA PRO A 250 -37.41 -8.92 29.38
C PRO A 250 -35.92 -9.07 29.13
N PHE A 251 -35.35 -8.30 28.16
CA PHE A 251 -33.92 -8.32 27.83
C PHE A 251 -33.09 -7.34 28.64
N ILE A 252 -33.67 -6.60 29.57
CA ILE A 252 -32.93 -5.74 30.50
C ILE A 252 -32.13 -6.64 31.45
N SER A 253 -30.79 -6.61 31.35
CA SER A 253 -29.90 -7.56 32.06
C SER A 253 -29.89 -7.41 33.58
N SER A 254 -30.04 -6.20 34.10
CA SER A 254 -30.03 -5.88 35.54
C SER A 254 -31.06 -4.81 35.86
N PRO A 255 -32.38 -5.15 35.83
CA PRO A 255 -33.41 -4.17 36.06
C PRO A 255 -33.39 -3.65 37.50
N THR A 256 -33.46 -2.31 37.68
CA THR A 256 -33.57 -1.70 39.00
C THR A 256 -34.94 -2.05 39.65
N GLU A 257 -35.04 -1.91 40.96
CA GLU A 257 -36.32 -2.22 41.65
C GLU A 257 -37.45 -1.32 41.15
N GLU A 258 -37.16 -0.07 40.82
CA GLU A 258 -38.11 0.85 40.22
C GLU A 258 -38.59 0.35 38.84
N ILE A 259 -37.70 -0.12 37.99
CA ILE A 259 -38.02 -0.67 36.67
C ILE A 259 -38.84 -1.97 36.80
N LYS A 260 -38.54 -2.83 37.78
CA LYS A 260 -39.33 -4.03 38.08
C LYS A 260 -40.77 -3.67 38.49
N ARG A 261 -40.90 -2.66 39.35
CA ARG A 261 -42.21 -2.16 39.81
C ARG A 261 -43.01 -1.61 38.63
N LEU A 262 -42.40 -0.73 37.82
CA LEU A 262 -43.04 -0.14 36.65
C LEU A 262 -43.45 -1.19 35.58
N ALA A 263 -42.58 -2.18 35.34
CA ALA A 263 -42.88 -3.27 34.39
C ALA A 263 -44.09 -4.10 34.84
N MET A 264 -44.22 -4.35 36.14
CA MET A 264 -45.38 -5.04 36.72
C MET A 264 -46.64 -4.18 36.61
N GLU A 265 -46.55 -2.91 36.91
CA GLU A 265 -47.68 -1.97 36.88
C GLU A 265 -48.18 -1.73 35.46
N MET A 266 -47.29 -1.48 34.52
CA MET A 266 -47.61 -1.14 33.13
C MET A 266 -48.07 -2.36 32.31
N TYR A 267 -47.39 -3.50 32.50
CA TYR A 267 -47.52 -4.64 31.61
C TYR A 267 -47.86 -5.97 32.30
N GLY A 268 -47.91 -6.02 33.64
CA GLY A 268 -48.02 -7.27 34.40
C GLY A 268 -46.78 -8.18 34.24
N LEU A 269 -45.64 -7.61 33.87
CA LEU A 269 -44.39 -8.35 33.62
C LEU A 269 -43.51 -8.42 34.86
N ARG A 270 -43.14 -9.64 35.27
CA ARG A 270 -42.17 -9.88 36.32
C ARG A 270 -40.77 -9.95 35.70
N LEU A 271 -40.00 -8.89 35.84
CA LEU A 271 -38.62 -8.88 35.39
C LEU A 271 -37.71 -9.54 36.44
N GLU A 272 -36.93 -10.53 36.02
CA GLU A 272 -35.93 -11.17 36.86
C GLU A 272 -34.54 -10.70 36.43
N ASN A 273 -33.57 -10.75 37.38
CA ASN A 273 -32.17 -10.44 37.04
C ASN A 273 -31.65 -11.54 36.11
N ALA A 274 -31.66 -11.30 34.82
CA ALA A 274 -31.12 -12.20 33.80
C ALA A 274 -29.59 -12.18 33.78
N ALA A 275 -28.97 -12.30 34.98
CA ALA A 275 -27.54 -12.30 35.11
C ALA A 275 -26.92 -13.48 34.33
N GLY A 276 -26.36 -13.23 33.18
CA GLY A 276 -25.32 -14.08 32.57
C GLY A 276 -25.77 -15.16 31.58
N LYS A 277 -27.06 -15.43 31.35
CA LYS A 277 -27.44 -16.56 30.45
C LYS A 277 -27.61 -16.19 28.97
N GLN A 278 -27.99 -14.97 28.64
CA GLN A 278 -28.27 -14.59 27.24
C GLN A 278 -27.11 -13.85 26.55
N THR A 279 -26.30 -13.12 27.30
CA THR A 279 -25.08 -12.47 26.75
C THR A 279 -24.01 -13.49 26.40
N ALA A 280 -23.89 -14.59 27.15
CA ALA A 280 -22.98 -15.70 26.84
C ALA A 280 -23.46 -16.52 25.63
N ALA A 281 -24.77 -16.75 25.46
CA ALA A 281 -25.32 -17.49 24.32
C ALA A 281 -25.18 -16.74 22.98
N ALA A 282 -25.27 -15.39 22.99
CA ALA A 282 -25.07 -14.58 21.80
C ALA A 282 -23.59 -14.51 21.38
N ARG A 283 -22.66 -14.60 22.35
CA ARG A 283 -21.20 -14.68 22.07
C ARG A 283 -20.74 -16.08 21.64
N THR A 284 -21.39 -17.16 22.13
CA THR A 284 -21.01 -18.55 21.82
C THR A 284 -21.60 -19.05 20.50
N SER A 285 -22.68 -18.46 19.99
CA SER A 285 -23.25 -18.87 18.69
C SER A 285 -22.42 -18.43 17.48
N GLU A 286 -21.52 -17.47 17.64
CA GLU A 286 -20.59 -17.06 16.57
C GLU A 286 -19.24 -17.82 16.60
N THR A 287 -18.90 -18.51 17.70
CA THR A 287 -17.66 -19.30 17.81
C THR A 287 -17.84 -20.79 17.57
N SER A 288 -19.09 -21.32 17.57
CA SER A 288 -19.38 -22.75 17.39
C SER A 288 -19.93 -23.12 16.01
N GLY A 289 -19.89 -22.21 15.04
CA GLY A 289 -20.32 -22.44 13.65
C GLY A 289 -19.22 -23.03 12.73
N SER A 290 -18.22 -23.74 13.28
CA SER A 290 -17.18 -24.37 12.46
C SER A 290 -16.95 -25.83 12.87
N SER A 291 -17.96 -26.68 12.70
CA SER A 291 -17.71 -28.09 12.53
C SER A 291 -18.87 -28.79 11.84
N GLY A 292 -18.66 -29.12 10.59
CA GLY A 292 -19.39 -30.19 9.92
C GLY A 292 -20.23 -29.80 8.72
N LYS A 293 -19.59 -29.65 7.55
CA LYS A 293 -19.89 -30.54 6.41
C LYS A 293 -18.88 -30.26 5.26
N LYS A 294 -18.22 -31.34 4.86
CA LYS A 294 -17.40 -31.41 3.64
C LYS A 294 -18.30 -31.18 2.43
N ALA A 295 -17.91 -30.24 1.57
CA ALA A 295 -18.02 -30.35 0.12
C ALA A 295 -17.20 -29.23 -0.51
N ALA A 296 -16.20 -29.63 -1.23
CA ALA A 296 -15.58 -29.17 -2.48
C ALA A 296 -15.54 -27.67 -2.79
N GLU A 297 -14.33 -27.31 -3.07
CA GLU A 297 -13.79 -26.33 -4.03
C GLU A 297 -12.93 -25.24 -3.39
N GLY A 298 -11.66 -25.29 -3.84
CA GLY A 298 -10.55 -24.50 -3.33
C GLY A 298 -10.72 -22.99 -3.52
N VAL A 299 -11.08 -22.35 -2.45
CA VAL A 299 -10.81 -20.92 -2.28
C VAL A 299 -9.46 -20.80 -1.59
N ALA A 300 -8.44 -20.47 -2.37
CA ALA A 300 -7.10 -20.20 -1.86
C ALA A 300 -7.19 -19.19 -0.72
N LYS A 301 -6.71 -19.57 0.47
CA LYS A 301 -6.57 -18.69 1.63
C LYS A 301 -5.74 -17.47 1.20
N LYS A 302 -6.29 -16.26 1.37
CA LYS A 302 -5.53 -15.02 1.15
C LYS A 302 -4.24 -15.07 1.98
N PRO A 303 -3.07 -14.85 1.37
CA PRO A 303 -1.81 -14.93 2.06
C PRO A 303 -1.75 -13.90 3.20
N SER A 304 -1.17 -14.28 4.33
CA SER A 304 -0.93 -13.38 5.46
C SER A 304 0.08 -12.28 5.08
N ALA A 305 0.07 -11.14 5.79
CA ALA A 305 1.04 -10.07 5.55
C ALA A 305 2.51 -10.55 5.63
N LYS A 306 2.78 -11.58 6.46
CA LYS A 306 4.08 -12.24 6.56
C LYS A 306 4.41 -13.01 5.27
N GLN A 307 3.47 -13.77 4.73
CA GLN A 307 3.64 -14.52 3.48
C GLN A 307 3.80 -13.60 2.27
N ILE A 308 3.12 -12.44 2.26
CA ILE A 308 3.30 -11.42 1.19
C ILE A 308 4.71 -10.83 1.28
N ARG A 309 5.21 -10.56 2.50
CA ARG A 309 6.55 -10.02 2.71
C ARG A 309 7.64 -11.01 2.30
N GLU A 310 7.50 -12.27 2.70
CA GLU A 310 8.39 -13.35 2.30
C GLU A 310 8.36 -13.59 0.78
N ALA A 311 7.18 -13.49 0.15
CA ALA A 311 7.05 -13.60 -1.30
C ALA A 311 7.70 -12.42 -2.04
N VAL A 312 7.61 -11.20 -1.51
CA VAL A 312 8.28 -10.00 -2.08
C VAL A 312 9.80 -10.11 -1.92
N GLU A 313 10.30 -10.52 -0.75
CA GLU A 313 11.73 -10.72 -0.52
C GLU A 313 12.29 -11.84 -1.40
N LYS A 314 11.53 -12.91 -1.61
CA LYS A 314 11.86 -14.00 -2.53
C LYS A 314 11.88 -13.51 -3.98
N LEU A 315 10.89 -12.74 -4.40
CA LEU A 315 10.83 -12.16 -5.74
C LEU A 315 12.00 -11.20 -6.00
N ASP A 316 12.36 -10.37 -5.01
CA ASP A 316 13.53 -9.49 -5.07
C ASP A 316 14.84 -10.27 -5.18
N SER A 317 14.96 -11.42 -4.47
CA SER A 317 16.13 -12.27 -4.58
C SER A 317 16.20 -12.97 -5.94
N GLU A 318 15.09 -13.48 -6.46
CA GLU A 318 14.98 -14.10 -7.79
C GLU A 318 15.27 -13.08 -8.91
N ILE A 319 14.79 -11.85 -8.79
CA ILE A 319 15.10 -10.77 -9.74
C ILE A 319 16.60 -10.43 -9.72
N ARG A 320 17.24 -10.43 -8.54
CA ARG A 320 18.70 -10.21 -8.43
C ARG A 320 19.48 -11.37 -9.03
N GLU A 321 19.01 -12.59 -8.90
CA GLU A 321 19.64 -13.79 -9.43
C GLU A 321 19.50 -13.87 -10.96
N ILE A 322 18.30 -13.65 -11.49
CA ILE A 322 18.02 -13.53 -12.93
C ILE A 322 18.86 -12.41 -13.57
N ASN A 323 19.00 -11.28 -12.90
CA ASN A 323 19.85 -10.19 -13.37
C ASN A 323 21.33 -10.58 -13.35
N ARG A 324 21.79 -11.35 -12.35
CA ARG A 324 23.16 -11.86 -12.29
C ARG A 324 23.42 -12.87 -13.40
N GLU A 325 22.51 -13.83 -13.60
CA GLU A 325 22.61 -14.83 -14.66
C GLU A 325 22.53 -14.20 -16.06
N TYR A 326 21.65 -13.23 -16.27
CA TYR A 326 21.58 -12.49 -17.53
C TYR A 326 22.86 -11.69 -17.81
N PHE A 327 23.46 -11.09 -16.78
CA PHE A 327 24.76 -10.42 -16.90
C PHE A 327 25.88 -11.39 -17.21
N GLN A 328 25.89 -12.55 -16.54
CA GLN A 328 26.92 -13.57 -16.75
C GLN A 328 26.79 -14.21 -18.13
N ALA A 329 25.59 -14.58 -18.55
CA ALA A 329 25.32 -15.12 -19.88
C ALA A 329 25.63 -14.11 -21.01
N THR A 330 25.30 -12.81 -20.80
CA THR A 330 25.62 -11.77 -21.77
C THR A 330 27.12 -11.50 -21.84
N TYR A 331 27.81 -11.61 -20.71
CA TYR A 331 29.25 -11.46 -20.61
C TYR A 331 29.97 -12.65 -21.28
N GLU A 332 29.55 -13.88 -21.03
CA GLU A 332 30.10 -15.10 -21.59
C GLU A 332 29.83 -15.23 -23.11
N ALA A 333 28.62 -14.89 -23.58
CA ALA A 333 28.30 -14.86 -25.00
C ALA A 333 29.15 -13.86 -25.79
N GLN A 334 29.46 -12.72 -25.18
CA GLN A 334 30.33 -11.71 -25.80
C GLN A 334 31.82 -12.05 -25.76
N TYR A 335 32.25 -12.94 -24.86
CA TYR A 335 33.65 -13.41 -24.82
C TYR A 335 33.88 -14.59 -25.74
N SER A 336 32.86 -15.48 -25.95
CA SER A 336 32.94 -16.59 -26.89
C SER A 336 32.99 -16.12 -28.34
N ASP A 337 32.23 -15.07 -28.72
CA ASP A 337 32.27 -14.50 -30.06
C ASP A 337 33.64 -13.82 -30.40
N ASN A 338 34.31 -13.27 -29.37
CA ASN A 338 35.62 -12.66 -29.56
C ASN A 338 36.79 -13.69 -29.58
N ALA A 339 36.56 -14.93 -29.12
CA ALA A 339 37.55 -16.01 -29.26
C ALA A 339 37.51 -16.66 -30.63
N ALA A 340 36.29 -16.78 -31.21
CA ALA A 340 36.07 -17.34 -32.56
C ALA A 340 36.55 -16.39 -33.70
N GLU A 341 36.70 -15.09 -33.45
CA GLU A 341 37.28 -14.14 -34.44
C GLU A 341 38.80 -14.05 -34.40
N ARG A 342 39.48 -14.81 -33.52
CA ARG A 342 40.96 -14.80 -33.40
C ARG A 342 41.64 -16.09 -33.86
N GLU A 343 40.89 -17.10 -34.28
CA GLU A 343 41.37 -18.25 -35.02
C GLU A 343 41.10 -18.06 -36.52
#